data_dd27f63249f933464ea45f859c1584b1
#
_entry.id   dd27f63249f933464ea45f859c1584b1
#
_cell.length_a   1.000
_cell.length_b   1.000
_cell.length_c   1.000
_cell.angle_alpha   90.00
_cell.angle_beta   90.00
_cell.angle_gamma   90.00
#
_symmetry.space_group_name_H-M   'P 1'
#
loop_
_entity.id
_entity.type
_entity.pdbx_description
1 polymer ?
#
loop_
_entity_poly.entity_id
_entity_poly.type
_entity_poly.pdbx_seq_one_letter_code
_entity_poly.pdbx_strand_id
1 'polypeptide(L)'
;MGNLNIYRDYDNYLKEHPTADGYFGKYGGNYLEDPELIKAFQEYAEGYNTIAQSAQFIAELRRIRRDFQGRPTPVYHCQNLSNLLGRTQIYLKREDLNHTGAHKLNHCMGEGLLAKYMGKKKLIAETGAGQHGVALATAAAYFGMECDIYMGEVDIAKQAPNVTRMKMLGANVIPVSFGLKTLKEAVDAAFEAYAREYKDAIYCIGTAAGPHPFPLMVRDFQYCIGEEAREQFVSMTGHLPDKVVACVGGGSNSIGMFTPFLADPVEIIGVEPLGRGPALGDHAASITYGREGVMHGFNSIMLADENGDPAPVYSNASGLDYPAAGPEHAMLHDMGRTKYVTIDDDEAIEALFLLSRHEGIIPAIESSHALAYAIKVARTGMTGSVLVSLSGRGDKDLDYVAEHYGYGPEFLEKMEQRRNK
;
A
#
# COMPACT_ATOMS: atom_id res chain seq x y z
N MET A 1 -1.14 -8.20 -33.33
CA MET A 1 -2.48 -7.87 -32.77
C MET A 1 -2.72 -8.83 -31.63
N GLY A 2 -2.34 -8.44 -30.41
CA GLY A 2 -2.57 -9.24 -29.20
C GLY A 2 -4.07 -9.29 -28.91
N ASN A 3 -4.48 -10.39 -28.34
CA ASN A 3 -5.86 -10.80 -28.11
C ASN A 3 -6.60 -9.74 -27.26
N LEU A 4 -7.27 -8.77 -27.88
CA LEU A 4 -8.09 -7.72 -27.27
C LEU A 4 -9.25 -8.29 -26.42
N ASN A 5 -9.54 -9.58 -26.50
CA ASN A 5 -10.58 -10.24 -25.72
C ASN A 5 -10.21 -10.46 -24.26
N ILE A 6 -8.93 -10.49 -23.90
CA ILE A 6 -8.48 -10.73 -22.52
C ILE A 6 -8.95 -9.62 -21.57
N TYR A 7 -9.08 -8.38 -22.05
CA TYR A 7 -9.44 -7.24 -21.20
C TYR A 7 -10.96 -7.11 -20.97
N ARG A 8 -11.80 -7.68 -21.82
CA ARG A 8 -13.27 -7.69 -21.65
C ARG A 8 -13.72 -8.51 -20.44
N ASP A 9 -12.92 -9.47 -20.03
CA ASP A 9 -13.20 -10.29 -18.84
C ASP A 9 -13.15 -9.47 -17.53
N TYR A 10 -12.61 -8.24 -17.57
CA TYR A 10 -12.55 -7.32 -16.44
C TYR A 10 -13.61 -6.21 -16.43
N ASP A 11 -14.48 -6.11 -17.42
CA ASP A 11 -15.52 -5.06 -17.48
C ASP A 11 -16.52 -5.15 -16.31
N ASN A 12 -16.75 -6.34 -15.77
CA ASN A 12 -17.60 -6.58 -14.62
C ASN A 12 -16.83 -6.92 -13.33
N TYR A 13 -15.52 -6.82 -13.34
CA TYR A 13 -14.64 -7.26 -12.28
C TYR A 13 -15.07 -6.78 -10.89
N LEU A 14 -15.37 -5.48 -10.74
CA LEU A 14 -15.79 -4.88 -9.46
C LEU A 14 -17.14 -5.41 -8.94
N LYS A 15 -17.98 -5.98 -9.80
CA LYS A 15 -19.25 -6.56 -9.41
C LYS A 15 -19.12 -8.04 -9.04
N GLU A 16 -18.12 -8.71 -9.58
CA GLU A 16 -17.89 -10.14 -9.42
C GLU A 16 -16.91 -10.43 -8.28
N HIS A 17 -16.05 -9.46 -7.94
CA HIS A 17 -15.00 -9.62 -6.92
C HIS A 17 -14.97 -8.50 -5.90
N PRO A 18 -14.94 -8.86 -4.59
CA PRO A 18 -15.04 -10.23 -4.07
C PRO A 18 -16.46 -10.79 -4.16
N THR A 19 -16.60 -12.09 -3.90
CA THR A 19 -17.92 -12.70 -3.62
C THR A 19 -18.55 -12.09 -2.35
N ALA A 20 -19.82 -12.37 -2.10
CA ALA A 20 -20.50 -11.89 -0.88
C ALA A 20 -19.80 -12.31 0.42
N ASP A 21 -19.11 -13.46 0.41
CA ASP A 21 -18.34 -13.97 1.54
C ASP A 21 -16.89 -13.48 1.57
N GLY A 22 -16.53 -12.53 0.70
CA GLY A 22 -15.23 -11.88 0.69
C GLY A 22 -14.12 -12.62 -0.04
N TYR A 23 -14.45 -13.54 -0.96
CA TYR A 23 -13.44 -14.28 -1.73
C TYR A 23 -13.11 -13.61 -3.07
N PHE A 24 -11.82 -13.53 -3.35
CA PHE A 24 -11.21 -13.22 -4.63
C PHE A 24 -10.69 -14.53 -5.24
N GLY A 25 -11.52 -15.21 -6.05
CA GLY A 25 -11.26 -16.59 -6.45
C GLY A 25 -11.22 -17.53 -5.25
N LYS A 26 -10.05 -18.13 -4.98
CA LYS A 26 -9.82 -18.99 -3.79
C LYS A 26 -9.26 -18.23 -2.59
N TYR A 27 -8.84 -16.99 -2.79
CA TYR A 27 -8.19 -16.17 -1.76
C TYR A 27 -9.19 -15.27 -1.02
N GLY A 28 -8.80 -14.79 0.17
CA GLY A 28 -9.66 -13.94 0.99
C GLY A 28 -10.46 -14.73 2.01
N GLY A 29 -11.72 -14.37 2.18
CA GLY A 29 -12.63 -15.02 3.14
C GLY A 29 -12.41 -14.53 4.58
N ASN A 30 -12.92 -15.32 5.53
CA ASN A 30 -12.76 -15.09 6.98
C ASN A 30 -12.44 -16.41 7.66
N TYR A 31 -11.24 -16.55 8.19
CA TYR A 31 -10.68 -17.71 8.88
C TYR A 31 -10.43 -17.46 10.37
N LEU A 32 -11.12 -16.46 10.93
CA LEU A 32 -11.03 -16.17 12.36
C LEU A 32 -11.77 -17.25 13.17
N GLU A 33 -11.23 -17.56 14.35
CA GLU A 33 -11.81 -18.55 15.28
C GLU A 33 -12.55 -17.88 16.45
N ASP A 34 -12.23 -16.63 16.79
CA ASP A 34 -12.87 -15.90 17.89
C ASP A 34 -14.29 -15.45 17.49
N PRO A 35 -15.35 -15.96 18.17
CA PRO A 35 -16.74 -15.63 17.84
C PRO A 35 -17.08 -14.13 17.99
N GLU A 36 -16.47 -13.43 18.95
CA GLU A 36 -16.72 -11.99 19.15
C GLU A 36 -16.08 -11.17 18.02
N LEU A 37 -14.89 -11.57 17.58
CA LEU A 37 -14.22 -10.93 16.48
C LEU A 37 -14.94 -11.19 15.15
N ILE A 38 -15.41 -12.43 14.92
CA ILE A 38 -16.24 -12.77 13.76
C ILE A 38 -17.48 -11.88 13.70
N LYS A 39 -18.21 -11.76 14.82
CA LYS A 39 -19.39 -10.94 14.92
C LYS A 39 -19.08 -9.45 14.69
N ALA A 40 -17.99 -8.94 15.25
CA ALA A 40 -17.54 -7.58 15.06
C ALA A 40 -17.26 -7.25 13.58
N PHE A 41 -16.62 -8.17 12.85
CA PHE A 41 -16.36 -7.98 11.42
C PHE A 41 -17.59 -8.15 10.54
N GLN A 42 -18.55 -9.00 10.94
CA GLN A 42 -19.86 -9.08 10.26
C GLN A 42 -20.63 -7.76 10.40
N GLU A 43 -20.70 -7.16 11.62
CA GLU A 43 -21.31 -5.85 11.84
C GLU A 43 -20.60 -4.77 11.01
N TYR A 44 -19.27 -4.84 10.91
CA TYR A 44 -18.49 -3.91 10.11
C TYR A 44 -18.77 -4.06 8.61
N ALA A 45 -18.84 -5.29 8.09
CA ALA A 45 -19.17 -5.58 6.70
C ALA A 45 -20.58 -5.08 6.34
N GLU A 46 -21.57 -5.28 7.22
CA GLU A 46 -22.92 -4.78 7.04
C GLU A 46 -22.94 -3.24 7.01
N GLY A 47 -22.24 -2.59 7.93
CA GLY A 47 -22.08 -1.12 7.94
C GLY A 47 -21.44 -0.62 6.64
N TYR A 48 -20.38 -1.26 6.17
CA TYR A 48 -19.74 -0.90 4.92
C TYR A 48 -20.69 -1.05 3.72
N ASN A 49 -21.36 -2.20 3.60
CA ASN A 49 -22.25 -2.49 2.47
C ASN A 49 -23.49 -1.60 2.42
N THR A 50 -23.97 -1.12 3.55
CA THR A 50 -25.19 -0.30 3.63
C THR A 50 -24.90 1.20 3.69
N ILE A 51 -23.96 1.62 4.54
CA ILE A 51 -23.67 3.04 4.82
C ILE A 51 -22.72 3.61 3.77
N ALA A 52 -21.58 2.93 3.49
CA ALA A 52 -20.56 3.47 2.61
C ALA A 52 -21.01 3.57 1.13
N GLN A 53 -22.07 2.85 0.75
CA GLN A 53 -22.68 2.94 -0.57
C GLN A 53 -23.76 4.04 -0.67
N SER A 54 -24.09 4.70 0.43
CA SER A 54 -25.09 5.77 0.42
C SER A 54 -24.59 7.03 -0.28
N ALA A 55 -25.49 7.72 -1.00
CA ALA A 55 -25.16 8.97 -1.68
C ALA A 55 -24.61 10.04 -0.72
N GLN A 56 -25.11 10.06 0.52
CA GLN A 56 -24.69 11.01 1.56
C GLN A 56 -23.23 10.72 1.98
N PHE A 57 -22.88 9.47 2.26
CA PHE A 57 -21.52 9.07 2.61
C PHE A 57 -20.53 9.40 1.48
N ILE A 58 -20.88 9.02 0.24
CA ILE A 58 -20.05 9.26 -0.94
C ILE A 58 -19.83 10.78 -1.14
N ALA A 59 -20.87 11.59 -1.01
CA ALA A 59 -20.76 13.04 -1.15
C ALA A 59 -19.88 13.67 -0.05
N GLU A 60 -20.02 13.22 1.21
CA GLU A 60 -19.19 13.70 2.31
C GLU A 60 -17.73 13.26 2.15
N LEU A 61 -17.46 12.02 1.76
CA LEU A 61 -16.10 11.54 1.50
C LEU A 61 -15.44 12.31 0.35
N ARG A 62 -16.17 12.59 -0.74
CA ARG A 62 -15.67 13.43 -1.85
C ARG A 62 -15.32 14.84 -1.39
N ARG A 63 -16.14 15.45 -0.54
CA ARG A 63 -15.85 16.76 0.05
C ARG A 63 -14.59 16.72 0.91
N ILE A 64 -14.44 15.72 1.77
CA ILE A 64 -13.24 15.54 2.61
C ILE A 64 -11.99 15.37 1.75
N ARG A 65 -12.05 14.54 0.71
CA ARG A 65 -10.95 14.32 -0.23
C ARG A 65 -10.50 15.62 -0.89
N ARG A 66 -11.44 16.45 -1.35
CA ARG A 66 -11.14 17.73 -1.99
C ARG A 66 -10.61 18.76 -1.00
N ASP A 67 -11.32 18.98 0.11
CA ASP A 67 -11.13 20.15 0.97
C ASP A 67 -10.05 19.90 2.05
N PHE A 68 -9.86 18.66 2.48
CA PHE A 68 -8.92 18.29 3.54
C PHE A 68 -7.71 17.51 3.03
N GLN A 69 -7.90 16.52 2.17
CA GLN A 69 -6.79 15.73 1.64
C GLN A 69 -6.02 16.41 0.50
N GLY A 70 -6.63 17.40 -0.18
CA GLY A 70 -6.04 18.08 -1.33
C GLY A 70 -6.09 17.26 -2.61
N ARG A 71 -7.13 16.39 -2.76
CA ARG A 71 -7.31 15.58 -3.98
C ARG A 71 -8.09 16.35 -5.06
N PRO A 72 -7.88 16.04 -6.36
CA PRO A 72 -7.01 14.99 -6.88
C PRO A 72 -5.52 15.30 -6.73
N THR A 73 -4.70 14.31 -6.37
CA THR A 73 -3.25 14.45 -6.46
C THR A 73 -2.82 14.43 -7.93
N PRO A 74 -1.80 15.19 -8.34
CA PRO A 74 -1.47 15.29 -9.76
C PRO A 74 -0.73 14.05 -10.31
N VAL A 75 -0.87 13.82 -11.62
CA VAL A 75 0.11 13.09 -12.41
C VAL A 75 1.19 14.06 -12.85
N TYR A 76 2.46 13.70 -12.66
CA TYR A 76 3.63 14.51 -12.96
C TYR A 76 4.52 13.79 -13.97
N HIS A 77 4.92 14.46 -15.04
CA HIS A 77 5.89 13.95 -16.01
C HIS A 77 7.32 14.24 -15.54
N CYS A 78 8.09 13.19 -15.27
CA CYS A 78 9.50 13.29 -14.90
C CYS A 78 10.36 13.62 -16.12
N GLN A 79 10.31 14.85 -16.58
CA GLN A 79 10.96 15.28 -17.82
C GLN A 79 12.48 15.10 -17.80
N ASN A 80 13.13 15.50 -16.69
CA ASN A 80 14.58 15.42 -16.59
C ASN A 80 15.05 13.97 -16.48
N LEU A 81 14.36 13.16 -15.68
CA LEU A 81 14.67 11.74 -15.53
C LEU A 81 14.43 10.97 -16.83
N SER A 82 13.32 11.26 -17.54
CA SER A 82 13.01 10.67 -18.85
C SER A 82 14.08 11.01 -19.90
N ASN A 83 14.53 12.28 -19.94
CA ASN A 83 15.61 12.68 -20.83
C ASN A 83 16.94 11.99 -20.51
N LEU A 84 17.26 11.79 -19.24
CA LEU A 84 18.45 11.07 -18.80
C LEU A 84 18.42 9.61 -19.24
N LEU A 85 17.26 8.96 -19.19
CA LEU A 85 17.07 7.53 -19.47
C LEU A 85 16.79 7.23 -20.95
N GLY A 86 16.50 8.23 -21.75
CA GLY A 86 16.38 8.11 -23.21
C GLY A 86 14.96 8.05 -23.74
N ARG A 87 14.45 6.88 -24.14
CA ARG A 87 13.20 6.77 -24.92
C ARG A 87 11.94 6.53 -24.07
N THR A 88 12.09 6.10 -22.83
CA THR A 88 10.97 5.82 -21.93
C THR A 88 10.54 7.10 -21.22
N GLN A 89 9.25 7.40 -21.25
CA GLN A 89 8.67 8.52 -20.56
C GLN A 89 8.11 8.06 -19.21
N ILE A 90 8.63 8.61 -18.11
CA ILE A 90 8.24 8.26 -16.74
C ILE A 90 7.28 9.32 -16.20
N TYR A 91 6.15 8.86 -15.68
CA TYR A 91 5.15 9.68 -15.02
C TYR A 91 4.90 9.17 -13.61
N LEU A 92 4.61 10.06 -12.67
CA LEU A 92 4.33 9.75 -11.28
C LEU A 92 2.91 10.17 -10.91
N LYS A 93 2.13 9.27 -10.32
CA LYS A 93 0.93 9.63 -9.56
C LYS A 93 1.39 10.04 -8.16
N ARG A 94 1.26 11.32 -7.83
CA ARG A 94 1.88 12.00 -6.69
C ARG A 94 1.09 11.86 -5.39
N GLU A 95 0.98 10.61 -4.85
CA GLU A 95 0.34 10.37 -3.55
C GLU A 95 1.18 10.90 -2.35
N ASP A 96 2.43 11.23 -2.58
CA ASP A 96 3.28 11.98 -1.64
C ASP A 96 2.76 13.42 -1.37
N LEU A 97 1.90 13.95 -2.25
CA LEU A 97 1.23 15.23 -2.07
C LEU A 97 -0.15 15.12 -1.39
N ASN A 98 -0.65 13.89 -1.16
CA ASN A 98 -1.81 13.70 -0.32
C ASN A 98 -1.51 14.20 1.10
N HIS A 99 -2.47 14.81 1.79
CA HIS A 99 -2.26 15.23 3.18
C HIS A 99 -1.72 14.07 4.03
N THR A 100 -0.82 14.32 4.97
CA THR A 100 0.06 13.36 5.68
C THR A 100 1.23 12.80 4.86
N GLY A 101 1.27 13.03 3.55
CA GLY A 101 2.42 12.68 2.70
C GLY A 101 2.43 11.25 2.17
N ALA A 102 1.29 10.55 2.20
CA ALA A 102 1.17 9.21 1.63
C ALA A 102 -0.29 8.81 1.32
N HIS A 103 -0.47 7.75 0.53
CA HIS A 103 -1.77 7.19 0.15
C HIS A 103 -2.63 6.70 1.33
N LYS A 104 -2.02 6.39 2.47
CA LYS A 104 -2.71 5.80 3.65
C LYS A 104 -3.91 6.61 4.11
N LEU A 105 -3.87 7.93 4.01
CA LEU A 105 -4.99 8.77 4.42
C LEU A 105 -6.28 8.53 3.61
N ASN A 106 -6.17 8.00 2.38
CA ASN A 106 -7.35 7.74 1.55
C ASN A 106 -8.33 6.76 2.21
N HIS A 107 -7.83 5.63 2.73
CA HIS A 107 -8.68 4.67 3.42
C HIS A 107 -8.97 5.09 4.87
N CYS A 108 -8.01 5.66 5.60
CA CYS A 108 -8.25 6.11 6.97
C CYS A 108 -9.38 7.13 7.07
N MET A 109 -9.51 8.05 6.11
CA MET A 109 -10.64 8.99 6.08
C MET A 109 -11.97 8.28 5.75
N GLY A 110 -11.95 7.26 4.90
CA GLY A 110 -13.12 6.43 4.61
C GLY A 110 -13.55 5.60 5.83
N GLU A 111 -12.60 4.96 6.49
CA GLU A 111 -12.82 4.17 7.72
C GLU A 111 -13.32 5.06 8.87
N GLY A 112 -12.68 6.21 9.10
CA GLY A 112 -13.12 7.16 10.12
C GLY A 112 -14.52 7.74 9.85
N LEU A 113 -14.84 8.03 8.58
CA LEU A 113 -16.18 8.47 8.19
C LEU A 113 -17.23 7.35 8.43
N LEU A 114 -16.88 6.11 8.08
CA LEU A 114 -17.74 4.94 8.32
C LEU A 114 -17.97 4.76 9.83
N ALA A 115 -16.93 4.84 10.66
CA ALA A 115 -17.04 4.80 12.11
C ALA A 115 -18.02 5.86 12.64
N LYS A 116 -17.92 7.11 12.15
CA LYS A 116 -18.83 8.20 12.48
C LYS A 116 -20.28 7.86 12.16
N TYR A 117 -20.56 7.34 10.96
CA TYR A 117 -21.92 6.98 10.55
C TYR A 117 -22.47 5.76 11.29
N MET A 118 -21.60 4.83 11.72
CA MET A 118 -21.96 3.71 12.59
C MET A 118 -22.13 4.11 14.06
N GLY A 119 -21.88 5.38 14.42
CA GLY A 119 -21.99 5.87 15.80
C GLY A 119 -20.86 5.41 16.73
N LYS A 120 -19.75 4.94 16.16
CA LYS A 120 -18.54 4.54 16.91
C LYS A 120 -17.80 5.77 17.42
N LYS A 121 -17.05 5.63 18.50
CA LYS A 121 -16.35 6.73 19.17
C LYS A 121 -14.84 6.60 19.13
N LYS A 122 -14.33 5.43 18.71
CA LYS A 122 -12.92 5.08 18.81
C LYS A 122 -12.44 4.36 17.53
N LEU A 123 -11.22 4.69 17.10
CA LEU A 123 -10.51 3.98 16.05
C LEU A 123 -9.36 3.19 16.67
N ILE A 124 -9.22 1.94 16.27
CA ILE A 124 -8.14 1.03 16.71
C ILE A 124 -7.36 0.57 15.47
N ALA A 125 -6.04 0.60 15.54
CA ALA A 125 -5.19 0.06 14.50
C ALA A 125 -3.84 -0.42 15.05
N GLU A 126 -3.13 -1.14 14.21
CA GLU A 126 -1.71 -1.41 14.30
C GLU A 126 -0.90 -0.53 13.36
N THR A 127 0.40 -0.43 13.60
CA THR A 127 1.33 0.18 12.65
C THR A 127 2.76 -0.34 12.87
N GLY A 128 3.50 -0.53 11.76
CA GLY A 128 4.94 -0.82 11.79
C GLY A 128 5.75 0.45 11.50
N ALA A 129 5.80 0.88 10.24
CA ALA A 129 6.51 2.10 9.81
C ALA A 129 5.93 3.43 10.36
N GLY A 130 4.74 3.39 10.98
CA GLY A 130 4.09 4.56 11.56
C GLY A 130 3.26 5.40 10.58
N GLN A 131 3.35 5.20 9.27
CA GLN A 131 2.61 6.00 8.29
C GLN A 131 1.10 5.77 8.37
N HIS A 132 0.66 4.52 8.55
CA HIS A 132 -0.74 4.21 8.78
C HIS A 132 -1.23 4.83 10.09
N GLY A 133 -0.45 4.70 11.17
CA GLY A 133 -0.76 5.29 12.46
C GLY A 133 -0.94 6.81 12.39
N VAL A 134 -0.05 7.52 11.68
CA VAL A 134 -0.17 8.98 11.48
C VAL A 134 -1.44 9.32 10.68
N ALA A 135 -1.74 8.55 9.62
CA ALA A 135 -2.94 8.77 8.83
C ALA A 135 -4.23 8.52 9.64
N LEU A 136 -4.26 7.45 10.46
CA LEU A 136 -5.41 7.16 11.30
C LEU A 136 -5.57 8.16 12.44
N ALA A 137 -4.48 8.56 13.12
CA ALA A 137 -4.52 9.63 14.12
C ALA A 137 -5.05 10.94 13.53
N THR A 138 -4.69 11.24 12.27
CA THR A 138 -5.22 12.40 11.54
C THR A 138 -6.73 12.28 11.31
N ALA A 139 -7.21 11.11 10.88
CA ALA A 139 -8.64 10.86 10.69
C ALA A 139 -9.41 10.95 12.02
N ALA A 140 -8.89 10.34 13.09
CA ALA A 140 -9.49 10.41 14.41
C ALA A 140 -9.60 11.86 14.91
N ALA A 141 -8.54 12.66 14.78
CA ALA A 141 -8.55 14.08 15.13
C ALA A 141 -9.59 14.86 14.31
N TYR A 142 -9.69 14.59 13.01
CA TYR A 142 -10.66 15.22 12.12
C TYR A 142 -12.11 14.93 12.51
N PHE A 143 -12.41 13.70 12.93
CA PHE A 143 -13.75 13.27 13.30
C PHE A 143 -14.05 13.45 14.80
N GLY A 144 -13.08 13.88 15.62
CA GLY A 144 -13.23 14.02 17.08
C GLY A 144 -13.38 12.69 17.80
N MET A 145 -12.66 11.65 17.37
CA MET A 145 -12.69 10.30 17.92
C MET A 145 -11.44 9.98 18.75
N GLU A 146 -11.57 9.06 19.69
CA GLU A 146 -10.44 8.43 20.34
C GLU A 146 -9.66 7.56 19.33
N CYS A 147 -8.35 7.40 19.54
CA CYS A 147 -7.51 6.62 18.65
C CYS A 147 -6.45 5.86 19.43
N ASP A 148 -6.48 4.53 19.35
CA ASP A 148 -5.47 3.64 19.92
C ASP A 148 -4.68 2.97 18.80
N ILE A 149 -3.36 3.17 18.81
CA ILE A 149 -2.44 2.63 17.82
C ILE A 149 -1.45 1.71 18.48
N TYR A 150 -1.55 0.42 18.16
CA TYR A 150 -0.65 -0.62 18.64
C TYR A 150 0.61 -0.65 17.77
N MET A 151 1.78 -0.61 18.41
CA MET A 151 3.06 -0.57 17.72
C MET A 151 4.12 -1.34 18.50
N GLY A 152 4.88 -2.18 17.83
CA GLY A 152 5.96 -2.93 18.45
C GLY A 152 7.03 -2.02 19.04
N GLU A 153 7.61 -2.36 20.19
CA GLU A 153 8.64 -1.53 20.85
C GLU A 153 9.87 -1.31 19.95
N VAL A 154 10.23 -2.29 19.12
CA VAL A 154 11.31 -2.17 18.14
C VAL A 154 10.98 -1.12 17.07
N ASP A 155 9.75 -1.11 16.59
CA ASP A 155 9.29 -0.16 15.58
C ASP A 155 9.13 1.25 16.17
N ILE A 156 8.65 1.37 17.43
CA ILE A 156 8.57 2.66 18.15
C ILE A 156 9.94 3.33 18.22
N ALA A 157 10.98 2.56 18.54
CA ALA A 157 12.34 3.09 18.64
C ALA A 157 12.88 3.57 17.28
N LYS A 158 12.61 2.82 16.20
CA LYS A 158 13.06 3.16 14.85
C LYS A 158 12.29 4.33 14.22
N GLN A 159 11.02 4.50 14.57
CA GLN A 159 10.09 5.41 13.92
C GLN A 159 9.66 6.58 14.83
N ALA A 160 10.55 7.05 15.70
CA ALA A 160 10.27 8.10 16.67
C ALA A 160 9.60 9.38 16.10
N PRO A 161 9.94 9.87 14.89
CA PRO A 161 9.24 11.02 14.29
C PRO A 161 7.75 10.77 14.04
N ASN A 162 7.37 9.57 13.57
CA ASN A 162 5.97 9.21 13.36
C ASN A 162 5.24 9.01 14.70
N VAL A 163 5.88 8.42 15.70
CA VAL A 163 5.34 8.32 17.06
C VAL A 163 5.03 9.69 17.63
N THR A 164 5.94 10.65 17.44
CA THR A 164 5.71 12.04 17.85
C THR A 164 4.50 12.66 17.14
N ARG A 165 4.38 12.47 15.82
CA ARG A 165 3.23 12.96 15.04
C ARG A 165 1.91 12.36 15.55
N MET A 166 1.84 11.05 15.78
CA MET A 166 0.65 10.38 16.31
C MET A 166 0.22 10.97 17.65
N LYS A 167 1.17 11.16 18.59
CA LYS A 167 0.90 11.77 19.90
C LYS A 167 0.44 13.23 19.80
N MET A 168 1.03 14.02 18.89
CA MET A 168 0.60 15.40 18.65
C MET A 168 -0.82 15.48 18.08
N LEU A 169 -1.25 14.46 17.33
CA LEU A 169 -2.61 14.33 16.80
C LEU A 169 -3.61 13.78 17.83
N GLY A 170 -3.15 13.46 19.04
CA GLY A 170 -4.00 13.01 20.14
C GLY A 170 -4.19 11.48 20.21
N ALA A 171 -3.48 10.69 19.42
CA ALA A 171 -3.57 9.24 19.50
C ALA A 171 -2.76 8.67 20.67
N ASN A 172 -3.28 7.59 21.27
CA ASN A 172 -2.55 6.75 22.22
C ASN A 172 -1.69 5.75 21.41
N VAL A 173 -0.37 5.85 21.54
CA VAL A 173 0.54 4.83 20.98
C VAL A 173 0.81 3.81 22.07
N ILE A 174 0.33 2.58 21.85
CA ILE A 174 0.37 1.48 22.82
C ILE A 174 1.54 0.56 22.43
N PRO A 175 2.59 0.48 23.27
CA PRO A 175 3.73 -0.36 22.97
C PRO A 175 3.40 -1.83 23.15
N VAL A 176 3.79 -2.65 22.17
CA VAL A 176 3.66 -4.11 22.20
C VAL A 176 5.04 -4.72 22.49
N SER A 177 5.14 -5.40 23.64
CA SER A 177 6.41 -5.87 24.22
C SER A 177 6.61 -7.40 24.16
N PHE A 178 5.68 -8.16 23.60
CA PHE A 178 5.78 -9.61 23.44
C PHE A 178 6.29 -10.01 22.03
N GLY A 179 6.68 -11.27 21.88
CA GLY A 179 7.18 -11.83 20.63
C GLY A 179 8.40 -11.09 20.09
N LEU A 180 8.43 -10.83 18.79
CA LEU A 180 9.50 -10.07 18.12
C LEU A 180 9.35 -8.55 18.29
N LYS A 181 8.25 -8.09 18.89
CA LYS A 181 7.94 -6.67 19.14
C LYS A 181 7.89 -5.82 17.88
N THR A 182 7.28 -6.39 16.82
CA THR A 182 7.17 -5.81 15.48
C THR A 182 5.69 -5.77 15.03
N LEU A 183 5.47 -5.45 13.76
CA LEU A 183 4.13 -5.31 13.17
C LEU A 183 3.21 -6.52 13.40
N LYS A 184 3.75 -7.77 13.34
CA LYS A 184 2.92 -8.97 13.53
C LYS A 184 2.24 -8.98 14.90
N GLU A 185 3.02 -8.77 15.96
CA GLU A 185 2.51 -8.75 17.33
C GLU A 185 1.60 -7.54 17.58
N ALA A 186 1.84 -6.44 16.88
CA ALA A 186 0.96 -5.27 16.93
C ALA A 186 -0.43 -5.58 16.34
N VAL A 187 -0.50 -6.36 15.25
CA VAL A 187 -1.78 -6.85 14.68
C VAL A 187 -2.53 -7.72 15.68
N ASP A 188 -1.84 -8.70 16.28
CA ASP A 188 -2.44 -9.60 17.27
C ASP A 188 -3.03 -8.81 18.47
N ALA A 189 -2.28 -7.85 19.01
CA ALA A 189 -2.72 -7.01 20.12
C ALA A 189 -3.90 -6.09 19.75
N ALA A 190 -3.90 -5.53 18.54
CA ALA A 190 -4.98 -4.69 18.06
C ALA A 190 -6.27 -5.48 17.82
N PHE A 191 -6.19 -6.71 17.30
CA PHE A 191 -7.34 -7.60 17.16
C PHE A 191 -7.94 -7.97 18.51
N GLU A 192 -7.10 -8.31 19.49
CA GLU A 192 -7.56 -8.61 20.85
C GLU A 192 -8.28 -7.41 21.50
N ALA A 193 -7.74 -6.21 21.33
CA ALA A 193 -8.38 -4.99 21.82
C ALA A 193 -9.70 -4.74 21.11
N TYR A 194 -9.75 -4.88 19.80
CA TYR A 194 -10.97 -4.70 19.03
C TYR A 194 -12.07 -5.69 19.42
N ALA A 195 -11.74 -6.96 19.64
CA ALA A 195 -12.70 -7.97 20.11
C ALA A 195 -13.37 -7.56 21.42
N ARG A 196 -12.67 -6.86 22.33
CA ARG A 196 -13.21 -6.35 23.58
C ARG A 196 -14.05 -5.07 23.42
N GLU A 197 -13.71 -4.22 22.45
CA GLU A 197 -14.19 -2.84 22.34
C GLU A 197 -15.08 -2.58 21.11
N TYR A 198 -15.36 -3.58 20.27
CA TYR A 198 -16.02 -3.41 18.96
C TYR A 198 -17.36 -2.67 19.00
N LYS A 199 -18.04 -2.66 20.16
CA LYS A 199 -19.32 -1.94 20.32
C LYS A 199 -19.16 -0.43 20.16
N ASP A 200 -18.07 0.12 20.66
CA ASP A 200 -17.77 1.56 20.63
C ASP A 200 -16.62 1.90 19.66
N ALA A 201 -15.89 0.91 19.20
CA ALA A 201 -14.73 1.07 18.35
C ALA A 201 -14.91 0.45 16.96
N ILE A 202 -14.04 0.84 16.03
CA ILE A 202 -13.85 0.20 14.73
C ILE A 202 -12.35 -0.12 14.53
N TYR A 203 -12.06 -1.28 13.97
CA TYR A 203 -10.71 -1.64 13.59
C TYR A 203 -10.40 -1.09 12.20
N CYS A 204 -9.31 -0.35 12.07
CA CYS A 204 -8.90 0.32 10.84
C CYS A 204 -7.61 -0.30 10.32
N ILE A 205 -7.71 -1.22 9.40
CA ILE A 205 -6.55 -1.95 8.87
C ILE A 205 -5.66 -1.07 8.01
N GLY A 206 -4.35 -1.28 8.11
CA GLY A 206 -3.35 -0.49 7.40
C GLY A 206 -3.14 -0.86 5.93
N THR A 207 -3.77 -1.92 5.40
CA THR A 207 -3.49 -2.43 4.06
C THR A 207 -4.69 -3.18 3.46
N ALA A 208 -4.61 -3.56 2.15
CA ALA A 208 -5.64 -4.33 1.44
C ALA A 208 -5.50 -5.85 1.70
N ALA A 209 -5.22 -6.24 2.93
CA ALA A 209 -5.09 -7.61 3.40
C ALA A 209 -6.02 -7.80 4.62
N GLY A 210 -6.05 -9.00 5.19
CA GLY A 210 -6.92 -9.30 6.32
C GLY A 210 -8.23 -9.97 5.91
N PRO A 211 -9.06 -10.36 6.91
CA PRO A 211 -10.35 -10.99 6.65
C PRO A 211 -11.35 -10.02 6.01
N HIS A 212 -12.40 -10.57 5.42
CA HIS A 212 -13.52 -9.75 4.92
C HIS A 212 -14.11 -8.88 6.06
N PRO A 213 -14.39 -7.56 5.84
CA PRO A 213 -14.48 -6.85 4.55
C PRO A 213 -13.23 -6.06 4.14
N PHE A 214 -12.12 -6.15 4.87
CA PHE A 214 -10.99 -5.22 4.71
C PHE A 214 -10.39 -5.14 3.30
N PRO A 215 -10.12 -6.27 2.59
CA PRO A 215 -9.55 -6.16 1.24
C PRO A 215 -10.45 -5.37 0.28
N LEU A 216 -11.76 -5.61 0.33
CA LEU A 216 -12.76 -4.88 -0.47
C LEU A 216 -12.78 -3.39 -0.11
N MET A 217 -12.93 -3.11 1.17
CA MET A 217 -13.11 -1.74 1.68
C MET A 217 -11.89 -0.88 1.41
N VAL A 218 -10.69 -1.40 1.68
CA VAL A 218 -9.44 -0.66 1.43
C VAL A 218 -9.22 -0.46 -0.07
N ARG A 219 -9.48 -1.47 -0.92
CA ARG A 219 -9.47 -1.29 -2.38
C ARG A 219 -10.35 -0.12 -2.81
N ASP A 220 -11.60 -0.11 -2.37
CA ASP A 220 -12.58 0.88 -2.80
C ASP A 220 -12.23 2.29 -2.30
N PHE A 221 -11.70 2.43 -1.07
CA PHE A 221 -11.23 3.72 -0.59
C PHE A 221 -9.93 4.18 -1.26
N GLN A 222 -9.11 3.28 -1.76
CA GLN A 222 -7.90 3.59 -2.52
C GLN A 222 -8.15 3.74 -4.04
N TYR A 223 -9.31 3.35 -4.54
CA TYR A 223 -9.68 3.39 -5.96
C TYR A 223 -9.45 4.75 -6.61
N CYS A 224 -9.61 5.83 -5.85
CA CYS A 224 -9.38 7.20 -6.32
C CYS A 224 -7.96 7.45 -6.87
N ILE A 225 -6.96 6.66 -6.46
CA ILE A 225 -5.58 6.80 -6.96
C ILE A 225 -5.54 6.53 -8.47
N GLY A 226 -6.01 5.36 -8.88
CA GLY A 226 -5.98 4.92 -10.26
C GLY A 226 -7.04 5.61 -11.12
N GLU A 227 -8.23 5.90 -10.58
CA GLU A 227 -9.29 6.65 -11.27
C GLU A 227 -8.77 8.02 -11.71
N GLU A 228 -8.23 8.79 -10.79
CA GLU A 228 -7.64 10.10 -11.07
C GLU A 228 -6.41 9.98 -11.99
N ALA A 229 -5.55 8.99 -11.75
CA ALA A 229 -4.34 8.79 -12.55
C ALA A 229 -4.66 8.50 -14.01
N ARG A 230 -5.66 7.65 -14.26
CA ARG A 230 -6.11 7.30 -15.61
C ARG A 230 -6.65 8.50 -16.37
N GLU A 231 -7.55 9.27 -15.74
CA GLU A 231 -8.15 10.47 -16.34
C GLU A 231 -7.07 11.52 -16.64
N GLN A 232 -6.21 11.82 -15.66
CA GLN A 232 -5.15 12.81 -15.78
C GLN A 232 -4.13 12.40 -16.86
N PHE A 233 -3.71 11.13 -16.88
CA PHE A 233 -2.72 10.66 -17.86
C PHE A 233 -3.27 10.75 -19.29
N VAL A 234 -4.50 10.31 -19.52
CA VAL A 234 -5.15 10.41 -20.83
C VAL A 234 -5.34 11.88 -21.24
N SER A 235 -5.72 12.75 -20.30
CA SER A 235 -5.83 14.18 -20.56
C SER A 235 -4.51 14.83 -20.95
N MET A 236 -3.37 14.37 -20.36
CA MET A 236 -2.04 14.92 -20.64
C MET A 236 -1.44 14.41 -21.94
N THR A 237 -1.71 13.16 -22.30
CA THR A 237 -0.97 12.46 -23.37
C THR A 237 -1.82 12.08 -24.57
N GLY A 238 -3.14 12.02 -24.42
CA GLY A 238 -4.09 11.57 -25.44
C GLY A 238 -4.21 10.05 -25.57
N HIS A 239 -3.50 9.27 -24.73
CA HIS A 239 -3.52 7.79 -24.77
C HIS A 239 -3.36 7.20 -23.35
N LEU A 240 -3.55 5.89 -23.21
CA LEU A 240 -3.26 5.15 -21.98
C LEU A 240 -1.75 4.95 -21.81
N PRO A 241 -1.24 4.77 -20.57
CA PRO A 241 0.15 4.38 -20.37
C PRO A 241 0.42 2.96 -20.89
N ASP A 242 1.65 2.67 -21.33
CA ASP A 242 2.02 1.31 -21.71
C ASP A 242 2.15 0.40 -20.48
N LYS A 243 2.62 0.97 -19.36
CA LYS A 243 2.74 0.25 -18.08
C LYS A 243 2.24 1.09 -16.91
N VAL A 244 1.58 0.42 -15.98
CA VAL A 244 1.22 0.94 -14.65
C VAL A 244 2.00 0.16 -13.60
N VAL A 245 2.71 0.86 -12.72
CA VAL A 245 3.66 0.26 -11.77
C VAL A 245 3.40 0.77 -10.36
N ALA A 246 3.36 -0.12 -9.38
CA ALA A 246 3.28 0.23 -7.98
C ALA A 246 4.02 -0.77 -7.10
N CYS A 247 4.55 -0.33 -5.94
CA CYS A 247 5.15 -1.23 -4.96
C CYS A 247 4.08 -2.03 -4.22
N VAL A 248 4.44 -3.25 -3.80
CA VAL A 248 3.54 -4.21 -3.16
C VAL A 248 4.18 -4.75 -1.88
N GLY A 249 3.58 -4.43 -0.74
CA GLY A 249 3.68 -5.17 0.51
C GLY A 249 2.34 -5.87 0.71
N GLY A 250 1.48 -5.42 1.65
CA GLY A 250 0.07 -5.85 1.68
C GLY A 250 -0.78 -5.34 0.52
N GLY A 251 -0.32 -4.32 -0.23
CA GLY A 251 -0.81 -3.96 -1.54
C GLY A 251 -1.92 -2.89 -1.61
N SER A 252 -2.09 -2.04 -0.59
CA SER A 252 -3.18 -1.03 -0.61
C SER A 252 -2.99 0.06 -1.68
N ASN A 253 -1.78 0.61 -1.83
CA ASN A 253 -1.53 1.61 -2.88
C ASN A 253 -1.66 1.01 -4.28
N SER A 254 -1.13 -0.19 -4.45
CA SER A 254 -1.09 -0.87 -5.75
C SER A 254 -2.47 -1.31 -6.20
N ILE A 255 -3.30 -1.88 -5.32
CA ILE A 255 -4.66 -2.28 -5.73
C ILE A 255 -5.51 -1.06 -6.09
N GLY A 256 -5.39 0.05 -5.33
CA GLY A 256 -6.06 1.31 -5.66
C GLY A 256 -5.61 1.89 -7.00
N MET A 257 -4.31 1.74 -7.33
CA MET A 257 -3.76 2.17 -8.62
C MET A 257 -4.16 1.25 -9.77
N PHE A 258 -4.17 -0.07 -9.57
CA PHE A 258 -4.35 -1.07 -10.63
C PHE A 258 -5.80 -1.25 -11.05
N THR A 259 -6.72 -1.24 -10.09
CA THR A 259 -8.13 -1.60 -10.32
C THR A 259 -8.80 -0.79 -11.44
N PRO A 260 -8.62 0.55 -11.56
CA PRO A 260 -9.19 1.32 -12.68
C PRO A 260 -8.59 1.00 -14.06
N PHE A 261 -7.46 0.28 -14.12
CA PHE A 261 -6.80 -0.10 -15.36
C PHE A 261 -7.00 -1.58 -15.74
N LEU A 262 -7.73 -2.36 -14.95
CA LEU A 262 -7.88 -3.80 -15.19
C LEU A 262 -8.51 -4.12 -16.55
N ALA A 263 -9.49 -3.34 -16.99
CA ALA A 263 -10.14 -3.51 -18.29
C ALA A 263 -9.38 -2.86 -19.46
N ASP A 264 -8.30 -2.11 -19.19
CA ASP A 264 -7.53 -1.42 -20.22
C ASP A 264 -6.38 -2.30 -20.76
N PRO A 265 -5.94 -2.11 -22.03
CA PRO A 265 -4.80 -2.80 -22.61
C PRO A 265 -3.46 -2.25 -22.13
N VAL A 266 -3.29 -2.21 -20.81
CA VAL A 266 -2.12 -1.70 -20.08
C VAL A 266 -1.44 -2.85 -19.38
N GLU A 267 -0.11 -2.91 -19.41
CA GLU A 267 0.64 -3.87 -18.60
C GLU A 267 0.70 -3.39 -17.15
N ILE A 268 0.26 -4.23 -16.20
CA ILE A 268 0.21 -3.90 -14.76
C ILE A 268 1.30 -4.67 -14.03
N ILE A 269 2.14 -3.93 -13.28
CA ILE A 269 3.32 -4.48 -12.61
C ILE A 269 3.29 -4.15 -11.12
N GLY A 270 3.24 -5.18 -10.29
CA GLY A 270 3.50 -5.10 -8.86
C GLY A 270 4.99 -5.29 -8.58
N VAL A 271 5.58 -4.42 -7.80
CA VAL A 271 7.01 -4.48 -7.45
C VAL A 271 7.16 -4.82 -5.98
N GLU A 272 7.73 -5.99 -5.72
CA GLU A 272 7.97 -6.50 -4.38
C GLU A 272 9.43 -6.28 -3.94
N PRO A 273 9.70 -6.11 -2.63
CA PRO A 273 11.06 -5.92 -2.14
C PRO A 273 11.85 -7.25 -2.10
N LEU A 274 12.96 -7.32 -2.83
CA LEU A 274 13.93 -8.41 -2.74
C LEU A 274 14.86 -8.25 -1.53
N GLY A 275 14.89 -7.06 -0.93
CA GLY A 275 15.72 -6.78 0.23
C GLY A 275 17.19 -7.07 -0.04
N ARG A 276 17.77 -7.99 0.75
CA ARG A 276 19.18 -8.41 0.66
C ARG A 276 19.40 -9.57 -0.32
N GLY A 277 18.35 -10.29 -0.71
CA GLY A 277 18.44 -11.42 -1.61
C GLY A 277 17.26 -12.40 -1.50
N PRO A 278 17.25 -13.49 -2.28
CA PRO A 278 16.10 -14.39 -2.40
C PRO A 278 15.95 -15.41 -1.26
N ALA A 279 16.86 -15.41 -0.27
CA ALA A 279 16.76 -16.33 0.85
C ALA A 279 15.61 -15.94 1.79
N LEU A 280 14.87 -16.92 2.32
CA LEU A 280 13.79 -16.68 3.27
C LEU A 280 14.31 -15.89 4.50
N GLY A 281 13.63 -14.81 4.84
CA GLY A 281 14.07 -13.86 5.87
C GLY A 281 14.93 -12.68 5.36
N ASP A 282 15.35 -12.70 4.09
CA ASP A 282 16.11 -11.62 3.46
C ASP A 282 15.28 -10.75 2.52
N HIS A 283 14.01 -11.10 2.29
CA HIS A 283 13.07 -10.36 1.44
C HIS A 283 11.65 -10.36 2.00
N ALA A 284 10.75 -9.57 1.39
CA ALA A 284 9.30 -9.59 1.66
C ALA A 284 8.48 -9.76 0.35
N ALA A 285 9.04 -10.46 -0.64
CA ALA A 285 8.41 -10.69 -1.93
C ALA A 285 7.46 -11.90 -1.86
N SER A 286 6.27 -11.66 -1.31
CA SER A 286 5.31 -12.71 -0.95
C SER A 286 4.72 -13.43 -2.17
N ILE A 287 4.34 -12.72 -3.23
CA ILE A 287 3.79 -13.35 -4.44
C ILE A 287 4.86 -14.09 -5.22
N THR A 288 6.06 -13.51 -5.32
CA THR A 288 7.15 -14.10 -6.11
C THR A 288 7.70 -15.40 -5.49
N TYR A 289 7.83 -15.47 -4.16
CA TYR A 289 8.51 -16.59 -3.47
C TYR A 289 7.62 -17.32 -2.47
N GLY A 290 6.40 -16.84 -2.24
CA GLY A 290 5.49 -17.42 -1.27
C GLY A 290 4.68 -18.60 -1.80
N ARG A 291 3.79 -19.07 -0.93
CA ARG A 291 2.83 -20.13 -1.22
C ARG A 291 1.48 -19.79 -0.60
N GLU A 292 0.42 -20.48 -1.03
CA GLU A 292 -0.91 -20.31 -0.44
C GLU A 292 -0.87 -20.69 1.05
N GLY A 293 -1.51 -19.85 1.87
CA GLY A 293 -1.62 -20.04 3.31
C GLY A 293 -2.57 -19.06 3.98
N VAL A 294 -2.95 -19.38 5.21
CA VAL A 294 -3.84 -18.53 6.03
C VAL A 294 -3.02 -17.78 7.07
N MET A 295 -3.23 -16.48 7.15
CA MET A 295 -2.57 -15.59 8.10
C MET A 295 -3.53 -14.48 8.53
N HIS A 296 -3.55 -14.10 9.83
CA HIS A 296 -4.42 -13.05 10.36
C HIS A 296 -5.88 -13.15 9.89
N GLY A 297 -6.39 -14.39 9.76
CA GLY A 297 -7.78 -14.64 9.43
C GLY A 297 -8.16 -14.56 7.95
N PHE A 298 -7.21 -14.55 7.01
CA PHE A 298 -7.49 -14.59 5.57
C PHE A 298 -6.55 -15.53 4.81
N ASN A 299 -7.03 -16.10 3.71
CA ASN A 299 -6.24 -16.93 2.80
C ASN A 299 -5.60 -16.07 1.71
N SER A 300 -4.30 -16.26 1.46
CA SER A 300 -3.57 -15.53 0.39
C SER A 300 -2.28 -16.27 0.01
N ILE A 301 -1.42 -15.59 -0.78
CA ILE A 301 -0.03 -16.02 -1.00
C ILE A 301 0.83 -15.35 0.07
N MET A 302 1.57 -16.17 0.83
CA MET A 302 2.39 -15.72 1.95
C MET A 302 3.75 -16.42 1.99
N LEU A 303 4.72 -15.72 2.59
CA LEU A 303 6.00 -16.31 2.96
C LEU A 303 5.81 -17.13 4.23
N ALA A 304 6.09 -18.42 4.14
CA ALA A 304 5.93 -19.35 5.24
C ALA A 304 7.17 -20.22 5.40
N ASP A 305 7.47 -20.55 6.65
CA ASP A 305 8.51 -21.51 7.00
C ASP A 305 8.14 -22.96 6.65
N GLU A 306 8.98 -23.92 7.03
CA GLU A 306 8.75 -25.34 6.77
C GLU A 306 7.49 -25.90 7.46
N ASN A 307 7.07 -25.30 8.59
CA ASN A 307 5.88 -25.70 9.34
C ASN A 307 4.59 -25.08 8.79
N GLY A 308 4.71 -24.08 7.90
CA GLY A 308 3.57 -23.32 7.38
C GLY A 308 3.28 -22.03 8.16
N ASP A 309 4.10 -21.70 9.16
CA ASP A 309 3.99 -20.48 9.93
C ASP A 309 4.53 -19.27 9.13
N PRO A 310 4.01 -18.06 9.36
CA PRO A 310 4.53 -16.86 8.71
C PRO A 310 6.02 -16.67 8.97
N ALA A 311 6.80 -16.60 7.89
CA ALA A 311 8.24 -16.43 7.97
C ALA A 311 8.63 -15.00 8.32
N PRO A 312 9.82 -14.78 8.92
CA PRO A 312 10.41 -13.46 9.03
C PRO A 312 10.62 -12.84 7.65
N VAL A 313 10.45 -11.53 7.55
CA VAL A 313 10.63 -10.75 6.32
C VAL A 313 11.61 -9.61 6.54
N TYR A 314 12.15 -9.09 5.45
CA TYR A 314 13.06 -7.97 5.49
C TYR A 314 12.98 -7.13 4.23
N SER A 315 13.02 -5.81 4.39
CA SER A 315 13.44 -4.83 3.38
C SER A 315 13.96 -3.56 4.07
N ASN A 316 14.60 -2.68 3.32
CA ASN A 316 14.94 -1.34 3.83
C ASN A 316 13.71 -0.41 3.91
N ALA A 317 12.58 -0.85 3.40
CA ALA A 317 11.29 -0.13 3.37
C ALA A 317 10.30 -0.78 4.34
N SER A 318 10.26 -0.36 5.61
CA SER A 318 9.42 -0.98 6.65
C SER A 318 7.92 -1.03 6.30
N GLY A 319 7.43 -0.17 5.41
CA GLY A 319 6.04 -0.22 4.93
C GLY A 319 5.75 -1.39 3.97
N LEU A 320 6.79 -2.12 3.51
CA LEU A 320 6.67 -3.32 2.69
C LEU A 320 6.96 -4.61 3.48
N ASP A 321 7.33 -4.51 4.75
CA ASP A 321 7.68 -5.64 5.62
C ASP A 321 6.42 -6.36 6.13
N TYR A 322 5.77 -7.11 5.24
CA TYR A 322 4.63 -7.95 5.57
C TYR A 322 4.73 -9.28 4.81
N PRO A 323 4.54 -10.42 5.48
CA PRO A 323 4.80 -11.71 4.86
C PRO A 323 3.69 -12.22 3.94
N ALA A 324 2.61 -11.46 3.70
CA ALA A 324 1.52 -11.86 2.81
C ALA A 324 1.09 -10.71 1.91
N ALA A 325 0.69 -11.03 0.68
CA ALA A 325 0.02 -10.07 -0.19
C ALA A 325 -1.48 -10.04 0.06
N GLY A 326 -2.15 -8.96 -0.33
CA GLY A 326 -3.61 -8.90 -0.33
C GLY A 326 -4.22 -10.00 -1.22
N PRO A 327 -5.37 -10.57 -0.84
CA PRO A 327 -5.98 -11.70 -1.57
C PRO A 327 -6.36 -11.35 -3.01
N GLU A 328 -6.71 -10.10 -3.28
CA GLU A 328 -6.99 -9.62 -4.64
C GLU A 328 -5.71 -9.61 -5.51
N HIS A 329 -4.55 -9.26 -4.94
CA HIS A 329 -3.26 -9.38 -5.63
C HIS A 329 -2.94 -10.83 -5.98
N ALA A 330 -3.17 -11.76 -5.05
CA ALA A 330 -2.97 -13.19 -5.28
C ALA A 330 -3.85 -13.73 -6.43
N MET A 331 -5.13 -13.34 -6.47
CA MET A 331 -6.03 -13.71 -7.56
C MET A 331 -5.59 -13.09 -8.90
N LEU A 332 -5.26 -11.80 -8.93
CA LEU A 332 -4.81 -11.12 -10.17
C LEU A 332 -3.50 -11.71 -10.71
N HIS A 333 -2.63 -12.21 -9.83
CA HIS A 333 -1.44 -12.98 -10.21
C HIS A 333 -1.82 -14.30 -10.88
N ASP A 334 -2.68 -15.11 -10.25
CA ASP A 334 -3.12 -16.42 -10.77
C ASP A 334 -3.86 -16.27 -12.12
N MET A 335 -4.63 -15.19 -12.28
CA MET A 335 -5.29 -14.85 -13.54
C MET A 335 -4.31 -14.36 -14.63
N GLY A 336 -3.06 -14.10 -14.29
CA GLY A 336 -2.06 -13.54 -15.22
C GLY A 336 -2.32 -12.09 -15.62
N ARG A 337 -3.19 -11.37 -14.89
CA ARG A 337 -3.52 -9.96 -15.20
C ARG A 337 -2.43 -9.00 -14.71
N THR A 338 -1.87 -9.28 -13.56
CA THR A 338 -0.79 -8.50 -12.96
C THR A 338 0.48 -9.34 -12.89
N LYS A 339 1.59 -8.78 -13.33
CA LYS A 339 2.92 -9.38 -13.17
C LYS A 339 3.55 -8.85 -11.89
N TYR A 340 4.26 -9.73 -11.17
CA TYR A 340 5.04 -9.33 -10.01
C TYR A 340 6.52 -9.51 -10.29
N VAL A 341 7.30 -8.56 -9.87
CA VAL A 341 8.76 -8.50 -10.06
C VAL A 341 9.41 -8.01 -8.79
N THR A 342 10.69 -8.28 -8.63
CA THR A 342 11.43 -7.89 -7.43
C THR A 342 12.49 -6.82 -7.74
N ILE A 343 12.72 -5.96 -6.75
CA ILE A 343 13.76 -4.92 -6.73
C ILE A 343 14.53 -5.06 -5.42
N ASP A 344 15.87 -5.04 -5.49
CA ASP A 344 16.72 -5.07 -4.29
C ASP A 344 16.86 -3.70 -3.63
N ASP A 345 17.38 -3.68 -2.39
CA ASP A 345 17.53 -2.48 -1.59
C ASP A 345 18.40 -1.41 -2.28
N ASP A 346 19.50 -1.83 -2.92
CA ASP A 346 20.41 -0.92 -3.61
C ASP A 346 19.76 -0.28 -4.85
N GLU A 347 18.98 -1.06 -5.63
CA GLU A 347 18.20 -0.56 -6.78
C GLU A 347 17.15 0.48 -6.33
N ALA A 348 16.46 0.23 -5.21
CA ALA A 348 15.47 1.16 -4.65
C ALA A 348 16.12 2.48 -4.20
N ILE A 349 17.26 2.43 -3.52
CA ILE A 349 17.99 3.63 -3.09
C ILE A 349 18.59 4.38 -4.28
N GLU A 350 19.07 3.69 -5.31
CA GLU A 350 19.49 4.35 -6.54
C GLU A 350 18.35 5.19 -7.15
N ALA A 351 17.15 4.60 -7.24
CA ALA A 351 15.98 5.30 -7.77
C ALA A 351 15.59 6.51 -6.91
N LEU A 352 15.68 6.40 -5.58
CA LEU A 352 15.46 7.53 -4.65
C LEU A 352 16.40 8.69 -4.98
N PHE A 353 17.69 8.44 -5.11
CA PHE A 353 18.66 9.49 -5.41
C PHE A 353 18.50 10.07 -6.81
N LEU A 354 18.17 9.24 -7.81
CA LEU A 354 17.96 9.73 -9.17
C LEU A 354 16.73 10.66 -9.23
N LEU A 355 15.60 10.29 -8.63
CA LEU A 355 14.42 11.15 -8.58
C LEU A 355 14.69 12.45 -7.82
N SER A 356 15.35 12.34 -6.67
CA SER A 356 15.65 13.50 -5.83
C SER A 356 16.53 14.52 -6.56
N ARG A 357 17.53 14.05 -7.30
CA ARG A 357 18.51 14.93 -7.97
C ARG A 357 18.03 15.48 -9.30
N HIS A 358 17.21 14.74 -10.03
CA HIS A 358 16.77 15.16 -11.36
C HIS A 358 15.41 15.85 -11.34
N GLU A 359 14.52 15.50 -10.40
CA GLU A 359 13.17 16.06 -10.34
C GLU A 359 12.89 16.89 -9.05
N GLY A 360 13.81 16.88 -8.08
CA GLY A 360 13.60 17.58 -6.80
C GLY A 360 12.53 16.94 -5.92
N ILE A 361 12.26 15.67 -6.11
CA ILE A 361 11.24 14.89 -5.38
C ILE A 361 11.95 13.81 -4.57
N ILE A 362 11.82 13.83 -3.24
CA ILE A 362 12.36 12.80 -2.36
C ILE A 362 11.27 11.77 -2.07
N PRO A 363 11.27 10.59 -2.72
CA PRO A 363 10.27 9.56 -2.51
C PRO A 363 10.52 8.79 -1.21
N ALA A 364 9.48 8.19 -0.65
CA ALA A 364 9.65 7.13 0.35
C ALA A 364 10.39 5.92 -0.27
N ILE A 365 11.13 5.17 0.54
CA ILE A 365 11.87 3.99 0.06
C ILE A 365 10.88 2.97 -0.55
N GLU A 366 9.68 2.84 0.02
CA GLU A 366 8.62 2.00 -0.54
C GLU A 366 8.33 2.36 -2.01
N SER A 367 8.07 3.64 -2.28
CA SER A 367 7.78 4.14 -3.63
C SER A 367 8.97 4.01 -4.58
N SER A 368 10.17 4.05 -4.03
CA SER A 368 11.42 3.93 -4.79
C SER A 368 11.57 2.56 -5.42
N HIS A 369 11.00 1.49 -4.85
CA HIS A 369 10.97 0.17 -5.47
C HIS A 369 10.21 0.20 -6.82
N ALA A 370 9.03 0.82 -6.86
CA ALA A 370 8.26 0.94 -8.10
C ALA A 370 9.00 1.80 -9.15
N LEU A 371 9.61 2.89 -8.71
CA LEU A 371 10.41 3.76 -9.59
C LEU A 371 11.66 3.05 -10.10
N ALA A 372 12.34 2.24 -9.27
CA ALA A 372 13.51 1.46 -9.66
C ALA A 372 13.20 0.50 -10.82
N TYR A 373 12.04 -0.16 -10.77
CA TYR A 373 11.58 -0.98 -11.89
C TYR A 373 11.37 -0.14 -13.17
N ALA A 374 10.75 1.02 -13.07
CA ALA A 374 10.56 1.91 -14.22
C ALA A 374 11.91 2.36 -14.82
N ILE A 375 12.89 2.69 -13.99
CA ILE A 375 14.26 3.02 -14.41
C ILE A 375 14.95 1.81 -15.06
N LYS A 376 14.81 0.62 -14.47
CA LYS A 376 15.36 -0.63 -15.00
C LYS A 376 14.84 -0.92 -16.39
N VAL A 377 13.53 -0.79 -16.59
CA VAL A 377 12.89 -0.96 -17.91
C VAL A 377 13.35 0.12 -18.89
N ALA A 378 13.45 1.37 -18.47
CA ALA A 378 13.93 2.45 -19.33
C ALA A 378 15.35 2.19 -19.84
N ARG A 379 16.24 1.66 -19.00
CA ARG A 379 17.62 1.29 -19.34
C ARG A 379 17.71 0.14 -20.38
N THR A 380 16.65 -0.67 -20.55
CA THR A 380 16.61 -1.66 -21.65
C THR A 380 16.38 -1.04 -23.02
N GLY A 381 16.14 0.27 -23.09
CA GLY A 381 15.81 0.97 -24.33
C GLY A 381 14.36 0.86 -24.75
N MET A 382 13.46 0.45 -23.83
CA MET A 382 12.02 0.46 -24.06
C MET A 382 11.58 1.84 -24.57
N THR A 383 10.71 1.84 -25.59
CA THR A 383 10.03 3.04 -26.04
C THR A 383 8.60 3.01 -25.52
N GLY A 384 8.14 4.11 -24.94
CA GLY A 384 6.77 4.21 -24.40
C GLY A 384 6.72 4.92 -23.05
N SER A 385 5.62 4.73 -22.35
CA SER A 385 5.31 5.43 -21.11
C SER A 385 5.12 4.48 -19.94
N VAL A 386 5.64 4.87 -18.78
CA VAL A 386 5.46 4.16 -17.51
C VAL A 386 4.86 5.12 -16.49
N LEU A 387 3.68 4.77 -15.99
CA LEU A 387 3.00 5.50 -14.94
C LEU A 387 3.21 4.80 -13.59
N VAL A 388 3.93 5.45 -12.67
CA VAL A 388 4.33 4.91 -11.38
C VAL A 388 3.47 5.52 -10.27
N SER A 389 2.97 4.70 -9.36
CA SER A 389 2.36 5.17 -8.10
C SER A 389 3.46 5.61 -7.13
N LEU A 390 3.64 6.92 -6.97
CA LEU A 390 4.52 7.49 -5.95
C LEU A 390 3.75 7.56 -4.62
N SER A 391 3.71 6.45 -3.92
CA SER A 391 2.78 6.18 -2.82
C SER A 391 3.02 7.00 -1.55
N GLY A 392 4.22 7.58 -1.39
CA GLY A 392 4.56 8.40 -0.23
C GLY A 392 5.86 9.17 -0.39
N ARG A 393 6.05 10.18 0.48
CA ARG A 393 7.25 11.03 0.55
C ARG A 393 8.30 10.44 1.50
N GLY A 394 9.57 10.79 1.25
CA GLY A 394 10.72 10.22 1.93
C GLY A 394 11.16 10.92 3.22
N ASP A 395 10.41 11.91 3.74
CA ASP A 395 10.80 12.66 4.95
C ASP A 395 11.09 11.75 6.16
N LYS A 396 10.41 10.62 6.25
CA LYS A 396 10.58 9.64 7.32
C LYS A 396 11.88 8.83 7.21
N ASP A 397 12.47 8.79 6.00
CA ASP A 397 13.59 7.90 5.65
C ASP A 397 14.93 8.65 5.60
N LEU A 398 14.94 9.98 5.74
CA LEU A 398 16.12 10.82 5.51
C LEU A 398 17.31 10.44 6.39
N ASP A 399 17.09 10.24 7.68
CA ASP A 399 18.16 9.89 8.63
C ASP A 399 18.74 8.51 8.29
N TYR A 400 17.88 7.53 8.02
CA TYR A 400 18.29 6.17 7.62
C TYR A 400 19.11 6.19 6.32
N VAL A 401 18.61 6.90 5.30
CA VAL A 401 19.31 6.99 4.01
C VAL A 401 20.65 7.70 4.15
N ALA A 402 20.71 8.81 4.89
CA ALA A 402 21.94 9.55 5.12
C ALA A 402 23.00 8.71 5.88
N GLU A 403 22.58 7.94 6.88
CA GLU A 403 23.45 7.09 7.69
C GLU A 403 24.03 5.90 6.88
N HIS A 404 23.19 5.22 6.09
CA HIS A 404 23.58 3.96 5.44
C HIS A 404 24.11 4.13 4.02
N TYR A 405 23.67 5.18 3.30
CA TYR A 405 23.95 5.39 1.87
C TYR A 405 24.55 6.78 1.57
N GLY A 406 24.72 7.62 2.58
CA GLY A 406 25.23 8.98 2.41
C GLY A 406 24.24 9.89 1.69
N TYR A 407 24.78 10.81 0.90
CA TYR A 407 23.99 11.83 0.20
C TYR A 407 23.90 11.61 -1.33
N GLY A 408 24.25 10.43 -1.81
CA GLY A 408 24.00 9.96 -3.14
C GLY A 408 25.15 9.95 -4.14
N PRO A 409 26.12 10.92 -4.25
CA PRO A 409 27.10 10.90 -5.32
C PRO A 409 27.93 9.63 -5.37
N GLU A 410 28.54 9.27 -4.23
CA GLU A 410 29.39 8.08 -4.12
C GLU A 410 28.60 6.79 -4.32
N PHE A 411 27.36 6.77 -3.81
CA PHE A 411 26.47 5.63 -3.98
C PHE A 411 26.06 5.43 -5.47
N LEU A 412 25.69 6.51 -6.16
CA LEU A 412 25.34 6.45 -7.59
C LEU A 412 26.53 6.01 -8.46
N GLU A 413 27.74 6.48 -8.14
CA GLU A 413 28.96 6.04 -8.81
C GLU A 413 29.21 4.53 -8.60
N LYS A 414 29.04 4.04 -7.38
CA LYS A 414 29.11 2.60 -7.06
C LYS A 414 28.11 1.78 -7.87
N MET A 415 26.85 2.25 -7.99
CA MET A 415 25.80 1.58 -8.76
C MET A 415 26.11 1.56 -10.24
N GLU A 416 26.67 2.63 -10.80
CA GLU A 416 27.13 2.68 -12.18
C GLU A 416 28.26 1.67 -12.45
N GLN A 417 29.25 1.59 -11.57
CA GLN A 417 30.31 0.59 -11.66
C GLN A 417 29.79 -0.85 -11.55
N ARG A 418 28.76 -1.11 -10.72
CA ARG A 418 28.10 -2.43 -10.62
C ARG A 418 27.45 -2.86 -11.93
N ARG A 419 26.82 -1.93 -12.66
CA ARG A 419 26.17 -2.20 -13.96
C ARG A 419 27.16 -2.43 -15.09
N ASN A 420 28.35 -1.87 -15.02
CA ASN A 420 29.37 -1.97 -16.07
C ASN A 420 30.27 -3.23 -15.94
N LYS A 421 30.10 -4.00 -14.86
CA LYS A 421 30.73 -5.33 -14.64
C LYS A 421 29.84 -6.44 -15.11
#